data_da1ec113d48e8ad20ccc6332facd2c92
#
_entry.id   da1ec113d48e8ad20ccc6332facd2c92
#
_cell.length_a   1.000
_cell.length_b   1.000
_cell.length_c   1.000
_cell.angle_alpha   90.00
_cell.angle_beta   90.00
_cell.angle_gamma   90.00
#
_symmetry.space_group_name_H-M   'P 1'
#
loop_
_entity.id
_entity.type
_entity.pdbx_description
1 polymer ?
#
loop_
_entity_poly.entity_id
_entity_poly.type
_entity_poly.pdbx_seq_one_letter_code
_entity_poly.pdbx_strand_id
1 'polypeptide(L)'
;MTGATEVLLAEYENQLRGLLPQELPWGAVVERDGPLVRTHYGTHGIVEHTALLRGDLAGLIRRQQEIFAARCEPIEWKVHSHDSPLLAESLRAAAFTPGPERTLLAADIADIPAPEGLRSGARIRPHLHGEQERLRRMAAAAPEQRRPLTELEADGTARGTGSEMEVLVLEYDGRILDAVWVERVGGTDFAAVGGITRPRPELLHAAGAWAARRGHRYVIPGNTPRHLVAEAPDAFVPAYVAAGFHEIARVSTYRWAPPGEPARERPAKQLLSEPEHDEIWKRFEAQFDVTYETADRGIAEPPASATWHLYTIVRQDDPLLAEVEAIVARGLRASARPGDRLYRLKWYISGSRIDPNRVGGPGQPPWSSYAYLVDEYVVQVTEDLRMGTFGNWRESSLCVFGEELLAHVDEDLTNLLGTVLRRGGRPVGNIWSFGP
;
A
#
# COMPACT_ATOMS: atom_id res chain seq x y z
N MET A 1 21.25 26.59 15.36
CA MET A 1 19.94 26.49 14.71
C MET A 1 19.23 27.82 14.84
N THR A 2 18.49 28.26 13.84
CA THR A 2 17.64 29.45 13.93
C THR A 2 16.38 29.10 14.73
N GLY A 3 15.71 30.11 15.36
CA GLY A 3 14.47 29.84 16.10
C GLY A 3 13.38 29.14 15.28
N ALA A 4 13.33 29.38 13.97
CA ALA A 4 12.40 28.68 13.05
C ALA A 4 12.72 27.18 12.94
N THR A 5 13.99 26.80 12.81
CA THR A 5 14.42 25.39 12.75
C THR A 5 14.09 24.64 14.04
N GLU A 6 14.21 25.28 15.20
CA GLU A 6 13.87 24.69 16.49
C GLU A 6 12.37 24.41 16.63
N VAL A 7 11.53 25.34 16.16
CA VAL A 7 10.06 25.15 16.14
C VAL A 7 9.68 24.01 15.21
N LEU A 8 10.22 23.96 13.99
CA LEU A 8 9.94 22.91 13.03
C LEU A 8 10.37 21.53 13.53
N LEU A 9 11.54 21.45 14.20
CA LEU A 9 12.00 20.19 14.80
C LEU A 9 11.07 19.76 15.94
N ALA A 10 10.65 20.68 16.80
CA ALA A 10 9.74 20.37 17.89
C ALA A 10 8.38 19.86 17.37
N GLU A 11 7.84 20.46 16.31
CA GLU A 11 6.59 20.02 15.70
C GLU A 11 6.73 18.65 15.00
N TYR A 12 7.85 18.40 14.32
CA TYR A 12 8.18 17.09 13.77
C TYR A 12 8.21 16.01 14.87
N GLU A 13 8.91 16.27 15.97
CA GLU A 13 8.99 15.34 17.11
C GLU A 13 7.62 15.07 17.75
N ASN A 14 6.78 16.11 17.87
CA ASN A 14 5.48 16.00 18.50
C ASN A 14 4.43 15.31 17.63
N GLN A 15 4.45 15.54 16.32
CA GLN A 15 3.35 15.15 15.45
C GLN A 15 3.69 14.00 14.49
N LEU A 16 4.97 13.87 14.08
CA LEU A 16 5.35 12.91 13.03
C LEU A 16 6.20 11.75 13.54
N ARG A 17 7.13 12.01 14.47
CA ARG A 17 8.00 10.96 14.96
C ARG A 17 7.22 9.91 15.73
N GLY A 18 7.25 8.67 15.24
CA GLY A 18 6.48 7.56 15.78
C GLY A 18 4.97 7.65 15.55
N LEU A 19 4.53 8.50 14.60
CA LEU A 19 3.17 8.47 14.11
C LEU A 19 2.89 7.11 13.49
N LEU A 20 1.77 6.51 13.91
CA LEU A 20 1.27 5.31 13.25
C LEU A 20 0.59 5.73 11.94
N PRO A 21 0.98 5.19 10.78
CA PRO A 21 0.27 5.45 9.55
C PRO A 21 -1.21 5.11 9.71
N GLN A 22 -2.11 6.01 9.32
CA GLN A 22 -3.56 5.76 9.35
C GLN A 22 -3.94 4.68 8.33
N GLU A 23 -3.25 4.67 7.20
CA GLU A 23 -3.35 3.63 6.19
C GLU A 23 -1.99 2.94 6.06
N LEU A 24 -2.01 1.64 6.26
CA LEU A 24 -0.78 0.85 6.16
C LEU A 24 -0.41 0.65 4.69
N PRO A 25 0.87 0.74 4.35
CA PRO A 25 1.35 0.27 3.06
C PRO A 25 0.92 -1.17 2.83
N TRP A 26 0.71 -1.50 1.58
CA TRP A 26 0.26 -2.83 1.19
C TRP A 26 1.07 -3.95 1.81
N GLY A 27 0.43 -4.76 2.64
CA GLY A 27 1.05 -5.88 3.31
C GLY A 27 1.98 -5.53 4.46
N ALA A 28 2.04 -4.26 4.89
CA ALA A 28 2.78 -3.88 6.09
C ALA A 28 2.00 -4.20 7.36
N VAL A 29 2.74 -4.49 8.43
CA VAL A 29 2.23 -4.63 9.80
C VAL A 29 2.95 -3.63 10.68
N VAL A 30 2.20 -2.79 11.39
CA VAL A 30 2.76 -1.83 12.33
C VAL A 30 2.40 -2.26 13.75
N GLU A 31 3.41 -2.30 14.61
CA GLU A 31 3.28 -2.68 16.01
C GLU A 31 3.95 -1.62 16.89
N ARG A 32 3.35 -1.36 18.05
CA ARG A 32 3.96 -0.52 19.08
C ARG A 32 4.53 -1.40 20.18
N ASP A 33 5.79 -1.16 20.57
CA ASP A 33 6.48 -1.86 21.64
C ASP A 33 7.12 -0.84 22.60
N GLY A 34 6.34 -0.38 23.56
CA GLY A 34 6.74 0.71 24.46
C GLY A 34 7.02 2.01 23.66
N PRO A 35 8.25 2.55 23.73
CA PRO A 35 8.63 3.76 22.99
C PRO A 35 8.93 3.49 21.52
N LEU A 36 8.91 2.22 21.07
CA LEU A 36 9.23 1.85 19.70
C LEU A 36 7.97 1.67 18.85
N VAL A 37 8.10 2.04 17.60
CA VAL A 37 7.20 1.68 16.51
C VAL A 37 7.97 0.78 15.55
N ARG A 38 7.44 -0.42 15.31
CA ARG A 38 7.95 -1.39 14.34
C ARG A 38 7.05 -1.44 13.15
N THR A 39 7.61 -1.35 11.96
CA THR A 39 6.89 -1.60 10.71
C THR A 39 7.53 -2.79 9.99
N HIS A 40 6.73 -3.83 9.73
CA HIS A 40 7.13 -5.02 8.99
C HIS A 40 6.60 -4.94 7.57
N TYR A 41 7.49 -4.96 6.58
CA TYR A 41 7.12 -4.90 5.15
C TYR A 41 7.14 -6.27 4.47
N GLY A 42 7.47 -7.34 5.20
CA GLY A 42 7.59 -8.69 4.67
C GLY A 42 8.92 -9.00 3.98
N THR A 43 9.70 -7.98 3.65
CA THR A 43 11.06 -8.10 3.10
C THR A 43 12.10 -7.50 4.03
N HIS A 44 11.70 -6.53 4.83
CA HIS A 44 12.52 -5.83 5.83
C HIS A 44 11.59 -5.19 6.85
N GLY A 45 12.17 -4.71 7.94
CA GLY A 45 11.45 -3.95 8.95
C GLY A 45 12.12 -2.62 9.26
N ILE A 46 11.33 -1.66 9.70
CA ILE A 46 11.81 -0.37 10.19
C ILE A 46 11.46 -0.26 11.68
N VAL A 47 12.41 0.20 12.47
CA VAL A 47 12.22 0.54 13.88
C VAL A 47 12.48 2.03 14.07
N GLU A 48 11.49 2.70 14.63
CA GLU A 48 11.54 4.10 15.03
C GLU A 48 11.19 4.23 16.51
N HIS A 49 11.55 5.34 17.14
CA HIS A 49 11.26 5.60 18.55
C HIS A 49 10.78 7.04 18.74
N THR A 50 9.87 7.24 19.70
CA THR A 50 9.14 8.50 19.91
C THR A 50 9.69 9.38 21.03
N ALA A 51 10.65 8.88 21.79
CA ALA A 51 11.19 9.61 22.96
C ALA A 51 12.62 9.20 23.21
N LEU A 52 13.29 9.94 24.09
CA LEU A 52 14.58 9.55 24.61
C LEU A 52 14.48 8.14 25.21
N LEU A 53 15.11 7.18 24.56
CA LEU A 53 15.18 5.82 25.05
C LEU A 53 15.98 5.81 26.36
N ARG A 54 15.37 5.32 27.41
CA ARG A 54 15.98 5.19 28.75
C ARG A 54 15.94 3.74 29.21
N GLY A 55 16.86 3.36 30.08
CA GLY A 55 16.90 2.03 30.65
C GLY A 55 17.79 1.04 29.90
N ASP A 56 17.38 -0.22 29.83
CA ASP A 56 18.16 -1.32 29.22
C ASP A 56 18.05 -1.28 27.68
N LEU A 57 18.89 -0.46 27.04
CA LEU A 57 18.97 -0.38 25.58
C LEU A 57 19.39 -1.72 24.95
N ALA A 58 20.30 -2.46 25.59
CA ALA A 58 20.78 -3.73 25.06
C ALA A 58 19.66 -4.79 25.03
N GLY A 59 18.87 -4.87 26.09
CA GLY A 59 17.70 -5.76 26.14
C GLY A 59 16.62 -5.35 25.15
N LEU A 60 16.40 -4.05 24.97
CA LEU A 60 15.44 -3.52 23.99
C LEU A 60 15.84 -3.88 22.56
N ILE A 61 17.10 -3.66 22.19
CA ILE A 61 17.65 -3.96 20.87
C ILE A 61 17.60 -5.46 20.59
N ARG A 62 18.04 -6.29 21.53
CA ARG A 62 18.00 -7.75 21.40
C ARG A 62 16.57 -8.27 21.16
N ARG A 63 15.57 -7.75 21.90
CA ARG A 63 14.17 -8.11 21.68
C ARG A 63 13.71 -7.80 20.27
N GLN A 64 14.14 -6.66 19.68
CA GLN A 64 13.82 -6.37 18.28
C GLN A 64 14.49 -7.36 17.32
N GLN A 65 15.77 -7.70 17.56
CA GLN A 65 16.46 -8.70 16.75
C GLN A 65 15.76 -10.06 16.78
N GLU A 66 15.30 -10.52 17.94
CA GLU A 66 14.57 -11.78 18.12
C GLU A 66 13.25 -11.78 17.31
N ILE A 67 12.48 -10.70 17.38
CA ILE A 67 11.19 -10.55 16.67
C ILE A 67 11.39 -10.57 15.16
N PHE A 68 12.37 -9.82 14.66
CA PHE A 68 12.63 -9.76 13.22
C PHE A 68 13.33 -11.03 12.71
N ALA A 69 14.16 -11.68 13.53
CA ALA A 69 14.75 -12.98 13.20
C ALA A 69 13.67 -14.06 13.01
N ALA A 70 12.65 -14.08 13.88
CA ALA A 70 11.52 -15.01 13.75
C ALA A 70 10.73 -14.82 12.43
N ARG A 71 10.85 -13.68 11.79
CA ARG A 71 10.24 -13.36 10.48
C ARG A 71 11.22 -13.48 9.32
N CYS A 72 12.49 -13.79 9.57
CA CYS A 72 13.58 -13.76 8.57
C CYS A 72 13.68 -12.40 7.87
N GLU A 73 13.45 -11.31 8.59
CA GLU A 73 13.46 -9.95 8.08
C GLU A 73 14.67 -9.16 8.62
N PRO A 74 15.44 -8.48 7.75
CA PRO A 74 16.44 -7.50 8.20
C PRO A 74 15.75 -6.29 8.83
N ILE A 75 16.46 -5.59 9.71
CA ILE A 75 15.99 -4.39 10.41
C ILE A 75 16.72 -3.17 9.89
N GLU A 76 15.99 -2.08 9.74
CA GLU A 76 16.50 -0.72 9.64
C GLU A 76 16.05 0.07 10.88
N TRP A 77 16.99 0.52 11.70
CA TRP A 77 16.70 1.36 12.86
C TRP A 77 17.11 2.79 12.57
N LYS A 78 16.15 3.72 12.65
CA LYS A 78 16.39 5.14 12.42
C LYS A 78 16.87 5.83 13.69
N VAL A 79 17.99 6.52 13.58
CA VAL A 79 18.62 7.29 14.65
C VAL A 79 18.80 8.74 14.18
N HIS A 80 18.20 9.69 14.92
CA HIS A 80 18.27 11.10 14.60
C HIS A 80 19.50 11.73 15.24
N SER A 81 20.04 12.80 14.66
CA SER A 81 21.27 13.47 15.12
C SER A 81 21.18 14.07 16.54
N HIS A 82 19.96 14.29 17.04
CA HIS A 82 19.67 14.78 18.38
C HIS A 82 19.30 13.66 19.38
N ASP A 83 19.30 12.39 18.94
CA ASP A 83 19.12 11.25 19.84
C ASP A 83 20.35 11.04 20.72
N SER A 84 20.18 10.22 21.78
CA SER A 84 21.29 9.88 22.66
C SER A 84 22.41 9.18 21.88
N PRO A 85 23.66 9.62 21.98
CA PRO A 85 24.80 8.94 21.38
C PRO A 85 24.93 7.47 21.82
N LEU A 86 24.46 7.13 23.04
CA LEU A 86 24.45 5.77 23.55
C LEU A 86 23.60 4.81 22.72
N LEU A 87 22.56 5.29 22.04
CA LEU A 87 21.76 4.47 21.15
C LEU A 87 22.60 3.98 19.95
N ALA A 88 23.30 4.87 19.30
CA ALA A 88 24.16 4.52 18.16
C ALA A 88 25.29 3.56 18.56
N GLU A 89 25.87 3.74 19.75
CA GLU A 89 26.89 2.85 20.31
C GLU A 89 26.31 1.46 20.63
N SER A 90 25.13 1.41 21.25
CA SER A 90 24.43 0.16 21.59
C SER A 90 24.03 -0.63 20.34
N LEU A 91 23.58 0.05 19.29
CA LEU A 91 23.26 -0.56 18.00
C LEU A 91 24.51 -1.19 17.34
N ARG A 92 25.66 -0.46 17.36
CA ARG A 92 26.93 -1.03 16.85
C ARG A 92 27.38 -2.24 17.68
N ALA A 93 27.27 -2.16 19.01
CA ALA A 93 27.59 -3.29 19.90
C ALA A 93 26.70 -4.51 19.64
N ALA A 94 25.46 -4.30 19.16
CA ALA A 94 24.53 -5.35 18.75
C ALA A 94 24.67 -5.74 17.26
N ALA A 95 25.81 -5.45 16.64
CA ALA A 95 26.15 -5.77 15.26
C ALA A 95 25.27 -5.08 14.19
N PHE A 96 24.67 -3.94 14.50
CA PHE A 96 24.09 -3.09 13.48
C PHE A 96 25.19 -2.29 12.76
N THR A 97 25.08 -2.19 11.46
CA THR A 97 25.99 -1.39 10.62
C THR A 97 25.34 -0.07 10.25
N PRO A 98 26.03 1.08 10.41
CA PRO A 98 25.51 2.37 9.99
C PRO A 98 25.42 2.44 8.47
N GLY A 99 24.27 2.92 7.97
CA GLY A 99 24.06 3.30 6.57
C GLY A 99 24.34 4.78 6.33
N PRO A 100 24.03 5.27 5.13
CA PRO A 100 24.20 6.69 4.81
C PRO A 100 23.32 7.58 5.67
N GLU A 101 23.86 8.73 6.04
CA GLU A 101 23.10 9.78 6.70
C GLU A 101 22.21 10.50 5.68
N ARG A 102 21.01 10.90 6.10
CA ARG A 102 20.02 11.61 5.29
C ARG A 102 19.64 12.92 5.99
N THR A 103 19.25 13.93 5.23
CA THR A 103 18.79 15.20 5.76
C THR A 103 17.27 15.19 5.96
N LEU A 104 16.83 15.52 7.15
CA LEU A 104 15.44 15.79 7.48
C LEU A 104 15.11 17.24 7.15
N LEU A 105 14.04 17.43 6.37
CA LEU A 105 13.59 18.74 5.91
C LEU A 105 12.14 18.99 6.34
N ALA A 106 11.85 20.23 6.71
CA ALA A 106 10.49 20.73 6.91
C ALA A 106 10.40 22.20 6.53
N ALA A 107 9.21 22.67 6.23
CA ALA A 107 8.93 24.09 6.01
C ALA A 107 7.66 24.51 6.76
N ASP A 108 7.66 25.70 7.36
CA ASP A 108 6.41 26.41 7.63
C ASP A 108 5.90 26.94 6.27
N ILE A 109 4.62 26.72 5.98
CA ILE A 109 4.02 27.18 4.72
C ILE A 109 4.13 28.70 4.54
N ALA A 110 4.17 29.44 5.64
CA ALA A 110 4.36 30.89 5.62
C ALA A 110 5.74 31.31 5.06
N ASP A 111 6.74 30.42 5.17
CA ASP A 111 8.10 30.67 4.65
C ASP A 111 8.28 30.20 3.19
N ILE A 112 7.29 29.47 2.65
CA ILE A 112 7.30 29.01 1.25
C ILE A 112 6.88 30.19 0.36
N PRO A 113 7.74 30.66 -0.56
CA PRO A 113 7.38 31.73 -1.47
C PRO A 113 6.13 31.38 -2.28
N ALA A 114 5.28 32.38 -2.53
CA ALA A 114 4.21 32.21 -3.51
C ALA A 114 4.82 31.87 -4.88
N PRO A 115 4.19 31.01 -5.70
CA PRO A 115 4.70 30.71 -7.03
C PRO A 115 4.82 32.00 -7.84
N GLU A 116 6.07 32.44 -8.06
CA GLU A 116 6.36 33.57 -8.90
C GLU A 116 6.07 33.24 -10.37
N GLY A 117 5.87 34.27 -11.18
CA GLY A 117 5.40 34.18 -12.55
C GLY A 117 6.08 33.07 -13.37
N LEU A 118 5.33 32.05 -13.66
CA LEU A 118 5.73 31.00 -14.59
C LEU A 118 6.05 31.63 -15.96
N ARG A 119 6.97 31.02 -16.71
CA ARG A 119 7.25 31.45 -18.08
C ARG A 119 5.94 31.49 -18.89
N SER A 120 5.84 32.44 -19.83
CA SER A 120 4.70 32.50 -20.73
C SER A 120 4.45 31.15 -21.38
N GLY A 121 3.21 30.63 -21.33
CA GLY A 121 2.81 29.30 -21.79
C GLY A 121 2.96 28.17 -20.74
N ALA A 122 3.59 28.43 -19.59
CA ALA A 122 3.64 27.46 -18.51
C ALA A 122 2.48 27.63 -17.53
N ARG A 123 1.95 26.51 -17.00
CA ARG A 123 0.93 26.52 -15.95
C ARG A 123 1.12 25.31 -15.02
N ILE A 124 0.69 25.48 -13.78
CA ILE A 124 0.58 24.37 -12.82
C ILE A 124 -0.91 24.11 -12.60
N ARG A 125 -1.28 22.84 -12.68
CA ARG A 125 -2.66 22.38 -12.51
C ARG A 125 -2.71 20.98 -11.92
N PRO A 126 -3.85 20.56 -11.35
CA PRO A 126 -4.11 19.15 -11.07
C PRO A 126 -3.96 18.31 -12.35
N HIS A 127 -3.53 17.04 -12.20
CA HIS A 127 -3.53 16.10 -13.30
C HIS A 127 -4.96 15.79 -13.76
N LEU A 128 -5.14 15.46 -15.03
CA LEU A 128 -6.44 15.11 -15.61
C LEU A 128 -6.56 13.57 -15.73
N HIS A 129 -7.79 13.11 -15.70
CA HIS A 129 -8.09 11.72 -16.02
C HIS A 129 -7.56 11.37 -17.42
N GLY A 130 -6.84 10.27 -17.54
CA GLY A 130 -6.19 9.84 -18.79
C GLY A 130 -4.72 10.24 -18.92
N GLU A 131 -4.16 11.03 -18.01
CA GLU A 131 -2.72 11.38 -18.00
C GLU A 131 -1.85 10.39 -17.21
N GLN A 132 -2.46 9.43 -16.52
CA GLN A 132 -1.77 8.47 -15.62
C GLN A 132 -0.65 7.73 -16.33
N GLU A 133 -0.90 7.24 -17.54
CA GLU A 133 0.09 6.49 -18.32
C GLU A 133 1.32 7.35 -18.68
N ARG A 134 1.09 8.63 -18.94
CA ARG A 134 2.18 9.57 -19.20
C ARG A 134 3.01 9.82 -17.93
N LEU A 135 2.34 10.01 -16.78
CA LEU A 135 2.99 10.17 -15.49
C LEU A 135 3.78 8.92 -15.09
N ARG A 136 3.25 7.71 -15.36
CA ARG A 136 3.98 6.43 -15.17
C ARG A 136 5.28 6.38 -15.97
N ARG A 137 5.22 6.73 -17.26
CA ARG A 137 6.42 6.75 -18.11
C ARG A 137 7.46 7.75 -17.61
N MET A 138 7.02 8.90 -17.12
CA MET A 138 7.91 9.89 -16.50
C MET A 138 8.56 9.34 -15.23
N ALA A 139 7.80 8.70 -14.34
CA ALA A 139 8.30 8.08 -13.12
C ALA A 139 9.24 6.89 -13.42
N ALA A 140 8.94 6.09 -14.45
CA ALA A 140 9.78 4.98 -14.88
C ALA A 140 11.16 5.43 -15.39
N ALA A 141 11.26 6.64 -15.93
CA ALA A 141 12.50 7.25 -16.35
C ALA A 141 13.36 7.79 -15.18
N ALA A 142 12.79 7.88 -13.96
CA ALA A 142 13.45 8.35 -12.75
C ALA A 142 13.65 7.19 -11.75
N PRO A 143 14.75 6.42 -11.84
CA PRO A 143 14.92 5.14 -11.12
C PRO A 143 14.89 5.25 -9.60
N GLU A 144 15.16 6.41 -9.03
CA GLU A 144 15.16 6.64 -7.57
C GLU A 144 13.76 6.88 -6.97
N GLN A 145 12.71 7.02 -7.80
CA GLN A 145 11.36 7.40 -7.37
C GLN A 145 10.24 6.48 -7.92
N ARG A 146 10.55 5.24 -8.27
CA ARG A 146 9.68 4.30 -9.00
C ARG A 146 8.37 3.89 -8.31
N ARG A 147 8.14 4.24 -7.06
CA ARG A 147 7.02 3.68 -6.28
C ARG A 147 5.71 4.48 -6.21
N PRO A 148 5.66 5.81 -6.36
CA PRO A 148 4.47 6.57 -6.00
C PRO A 148 3.25 6.29 -6.88
N LEU A 149 3.44 6.03 -8.17
CA LEU A 149 2.31 5.93 -9.10
C LEU A 149 1.63 4.56 -9.13
N THR A 150 2.37 3.48 -8.91
CA THR A 150 1.80 2.13 -8.80
C THR A 150 0.95 1.97 -7.54
N GLU A 151 1.29 2.67 -6.46
CA GLU A 151 0.48 2.69 -5.24
C GLU A 151 -0.76 3.58 -5.40
N LEU A 152 -0.66 4.69 -6.12
CA LEU A 152 -1.78 5.56 -6.48
C LEU A 152 -2.89 4.86 -7.26
N GLU A 153 -2.54 3.86 -8.05
CA GLU A 153 -3.45 3.14 -8.92
C GLU A 153 -4.07 1.91 -8.27
N ALA A 154 -3.37 1.30 -7.35
CA ALA A 154 -3.94 0.22 -6.54
C ALA A 154 -5.14 0.69 -5.72
N ASP A 155 -5.19 1.98 -5.40
CA ASP A 155 -6.28 2.64 -4.71
C ASP A 155 -7.32 3.29 -5.62
N GLY A 156 -7.29 3.06 -6.90
CA GLY A 156 -8.35 3.51 -7.82
C GLY A 156 -9.76 3.09 -7.39
N THR A 157 -9.88 2.19 -6.42
CA THR A 157 -11.11 1.87 -5.68
C THR A 157 -11.42 2.85 -4.55
N ALA A 158 -10.46 3.62 -4.06
CA ALA A 158 -10.65 4.68 -3.07
C ALA A 158 -11.12 6.00 -3.72
N ARG A 159 -12.00 5.96 -4.70
CA ARG A 159 -12.87 7.08 -5.06
C ARG A 159 -14.00 7.29 -4.03
N GLY A 160 -13.81 6.84 -2.80
CA GLY A 160 -14.52 7.33 -1.65
C GLY A 160 -14.06 8.76 -1.39
N THR A 161 -14.91 9.73 -1.65
CA THR A 161 -15.01 11.08 -1.07
C THR A 161 -13.99 11.33 0.07
N GLY A 162 -12.74 11.64 -0.26
CA GLY A 162 -11.72 11.89 0.75
C GLY A 162 -10.28 11.59 0.35
N SER A 163 -9.94 11.40 -0.94
CA SER A 163 -8.53 11.35 -1.34
C SER A 163 -7.87 12.67 -0.95
N GLU A 164 -7.18 12.64 0.18
CA GLU A 164 -6.42 13.75 0.74
C GLU A 164 -5.11 13.98 -0.03
N MET A 165 -4.97 13.37 -1.20
CA MET A 165 -3.82 13.47 -2.08
C MET A 165 -4.18 14.05 -3.44
N GLU A 166 -3.29 14.87 -3.99
CA GLU A 166 -3.43 15.45 -5.34
C GLU A 166 -2.08 15.41 -6.07
N VAL A 167 -2.14 15.14 -7.38
CA VAL A 167 -0.97 15.26 -8.26
C VAL A 167 -1.06 16.59 -9.01
N LEU A 168 -0.04 17.43 -8.83
CA LEU A 168 0.12 18.70 -9.53
C LEU A 168 1.12 18.53 -10.67
N VAL A 169 0.74 18.93 -11.86
CA VAL A 169 1.59 18.87 -13.06
C VAL A 169 2.02 20.26 -13.50
N LEU A 170 3.29 20.39 -13.87
CA LEU A 170 3.82 21.54 -14.57
C LEU A 170 3.69 21.27 -16.08
N GLU A 171 2.83 22.04 -16.73
CA GLU A 171 2.58 21.97 -18.16
C GLU A 171 3.18 23.18 -18.88
N TYR A 172 3.77 22.94 -20.04
CA TYR A 172 4.23 23.99 -20.97
C TYR A 172 3.79 23.62 -22.39
N ASP A 173 3.08 24.52 -23.04
CA ASP A 173 2.56 24.35 -24.41
C ASP A 173 1.87 22.98 -24.62
N GLY A 174 1.00 22.58 -23.69
CA GLY A 174 0.26 21.33 -23.74
C GLY A 174 1.08 20.06 -23.40
N ARG A 175 2.34 20.23 -22.98
CA ARG A 175 3.21 19.11 -22.58
C ARG A 175 3.46 19.14 -21.08
N ILE A 176 3.21 18.02 -20.39
CA ILE A 176 3.63 17.86 -19.00
C ILE A 176 5.16 17.74 -18.97
N LEU A 177 5.80 18.66 -18.26
CA LEU A 177 7.24 18.69 -18.07
C LEU A 177 7.66 17.97 -16.80
N ASP A 178 6.84 18.09 -15.74
CA ASP A 178 7.13 17.54 -14.43
C ASP A 178 5.87 17.43 -13.59
N ALA A 179 5.94 16.68 -12.48
CA ALA A 179 4.82 16.55 -11.57
C ALA A 179 5.30 16.29 -10.12
N VAL A 180 4.47 16.70 -9.16
CA VAL A 180 4.59 16.35 -7.75
C VAL A 180 3.27 15.82 -7.26
N TRP A 181 3.29 14.91 -6.28
CA TRP A 181 2.14 14.60 -5.48
C TRP A 181 2.21 15.38 -4.17
N VAL A 182 1.07 15.73 -3.64
CA VAL A 182 0.93 16.34 -2.31
C VAL A 182 -0.19 15.63 -1.58
N GLU A 183 0.05 15.29 -0.32
CA GLU A 183 -0.83 14.46 0.49
C GLU A 183 -0.93 15.03 1.89
N ARG A 184 -2.12 14.95 2.48
CA ARG A 184 -2.32 15.26 3.89
C ARG A 184 -1.69 14.18 4.76
N VAL A 185 -1.01 14.59 5.83
CA VAL A 185 -0.60 13.69 6.89
C VAL A 185 -1.69 13.67 7.95
N GLY A 186 -2.51 12.64 7.92
CA GLY A 186 -3.73 12.56 8.74
C GLY A 186 -3.47 12.73 10.23
N GLY A 187 -4.30 13.54 10.89
CA GLY A 187 -4.20 13.83 12.33
C GLY A 187 -3.07 14.81 12.71
N THR A 188 -2.43 15.47 11.73
CA THR A 188 -1.34 16.42 11.96
C THR A 188 -1.55 17.73 11.20
N ASP A 189 -0.74 18.74 11.52
CA ASP A 189 -0.69 20.01 10.78
C ASP A 189 0.21 19.94 9.54
N PHE A 190 0.72 18.75 9.21
CA PHE A 190 1.65 18.53 8.12
C PHE A 190 0.96 18.04 6.84
N ALA A 191 1.50 18.48 5.70
CA ALA A 191 1.33 17.83 4.41
C ALA A 191 2.68 17.27 3.92
N ALA A 192 2.67 16.15 3.22
CA ALA A 192 3.83 15.57 2.56
C ALA A 192 3.82 15.92 1.07
N VAL A 193 4.99 16.23 0.51
CA VAL A 193 5.16 16.50 -0.92
C VAL A 193 6.28 15.66 -1.50
N GLY A 194 6.01 14.93 -2.59
CA GLY A 194 6.99 14.12 -3.30
C GLY A 194 7.02 14.41 -4.80
N GLY A 195 8.20 14.36 -5.38
CA GLY A 195 8.35 14.52 -6.82
C GLY A 195 8.10 13.21 -7.58
N ILE A 196 7.52 13.30 -8.75
CA ILE A 196 7.45 12.17 -9.69
C ILE A 196 8.78 12.04 -10.44
N THR A 197 9.47 13.15 -10.62
CA THR A 197 10.81 13.21 -11.17
C THR A 197 11.77 13.94 -10.23
N ARG A 198 12.18 15.17 -10.51
CA ARG A 198 13.02 15.99 -9.63
C ARG A 198 12.18 17.08 -8.96
N PRO A 199 12.42 17.40 -7.68
CA PRO A 199 11.71 18.50 -7.05
C PRO A 199 12.05 19.82 -7.75
N ARG A 200 11.02 20.53 -8.22
CA ARG A 200 11.14 21.87 -8.83
C ARG A 200 10.54 22.89 -7.88
N PRO A 201 11.20 24.00 -7.63
CA PRO A 201 10.70 25.04 -6.73
C PRO A 201 9.27 25.47 -7.06
N GLU A 202 8.93 25.66 -8.33
CA GLU A 202 7.60 26.09 -8.77
C GLU A 202 6.51 25.09 -8.35
N LEU A 203 6.78 23.79 -8.45
CA LEU A 203 5.87 22.73 -8.03
C LEU A 203 5.79 22.61 -6.51
N LEU A 204 6.91 22.81 -5.81
CA LEU A 204 6.95 22.81 -4.34
C LEU A 204 6.17 24.01 -3.79
N HIS A 205 6.30 25.19 -4.39
CA HIS A 205 5.50 26.38 -4.04
C HIS A 205 3.99 26.14 -4.26
N ALA A 206 3.63 25.49 -5.39
CA ALA A 206 2.24 25.14 -5.66
C ALA A 206 1.69 24.10 -4.67
N ALA A 207 2.52 23.12 -4.24
CA ALA A 207 2.17 22.15 -3.21
C ALA A 207 1.98 22.82 -1.85
N GLY A 208 2.85 23.78 -1.47
CA GLY A 208 2.67 24.60 -0.27
C GLY A 208 1.36 25.39 -0.31
N ALA A 209 1.05 26.02 -1.42
CA ALA A 209 -0.23 26.72 -1.61
C ALA A 209 -1.45 25.78 -1.55
N TRP A 210 -1.32 24.55 -2.05
CA TRP A 210 -2.34 23.52 -1.91
C TRP A 210 -2.57 23.15 -0.44
N ALA A 211 -1.48 22.91 0.31
CA ALA A 211 -1.52 22.57 1.71
C ALA A 211 -2.14 23.71 2.56
N ALA A 212 -1.76 24.97 2.29
CA ALA A 212 -2.32 26.14 2.94
C ALA A 212 -3.84 26.25 2.77
N ARG A 213 -4.34 26.04 1.56
CA ARG A 213 -5.80 26.06 1.27
C ARG A 213 -6.58 24.98 2.04
N ARG A 214 -5.92 23.93 2.51
CA ARG A 214 -6.50 22.83 3.28
C ARG A 214 -6.25 22.93 4.78
N GLY A 215 -5.67 24.05 5.23
CA GLY A 215 -5.48 24.35 6.64
C GLY A 215 -4.23 23.72 7.27
N HIS A 216 -3.32 23.15 6.45
CA HIS A 216 -2.04 22.68 6.96
C HIS A 216 -1.12 23.89 7.24
N ARG A 217 -0.24 23.70 8.19
CA ARG A 217 0.75 24.70 8.58
C ARG A 217 2.16 24.36 8.08
N TYR A 218 2.46 23.07 8.01
CA TYR A 218 3.80 22.60 7.70
C TYR A 218 3.81 21.69 6.49
N VAL A 219 4.95 21.62 5.80
CA VAL A 219 5.19 20.70 4.68
C VAL A 219 6.51 19.97 4.90
N ILE A 220 6.50 18.66 4.58
CA ILE A 220 7.70 17.81 4.59
C ILE A 220 7.89 17.15 3.23
N PRO A 221 9.13 16.77 2.85
CA PRO A 221 9.35 15.84 1.77
C PRO A 221 8.69 14.49 2.07
N GLY A 222 8.16 13.83 1.04
CA GLY A 222 7.67 12.46 1.11
C GLY A 222 8.33 11.61 0.04
N ASN A 223 8.74 10.40 0.37
CA ASN A 223 9.37 9.49 -0.58
C ASN A 223 8.34 8.67 -1.35
N THR A 224 7.24 8.34 -0.71
CA THR A 224 6.08 7.67 -1.30
C THR A 224 4.82 8.14 -0.60
N PRO A 225 3.67 8.19 -1.28
CA PRO A 225 2.40 8.31 -0.61
C PRO A 225 2.30 7.24 0.49
N ARG A 226 1.87 7.63 1.71
CA ARG A 226 1.72 6.75 2.88
C ARG A 226 3.01 6.31 3.59
N HIS A 227 4.18 6.59 3.05
CA HIS A 227 5.46 6.44 3.75
C HIS A 227 5.98 7.81 4.11
N LEU A 228 5.68 8.23 5.33
CA LEU A 228 6.10 9.51 5.86
C LEU A 228 7.58 9.45 6.21
N VAL A 229 8.38 9.92 5.30
CA VAL A 229 9.81 10.10 5.55
C VAL A 229 10.14 11.53 5.18
N ALA A 230 10.29 12.39 6.18
CA ALA A 230 10.74 13.77 5.99
C ALA A 230 12.19 13.85 5.47
N GLU A 231 12.73 12.73 5.02
CA GLU A 231 14.09 12.57 4.49
C GLU A 231 14.12 12.86 2.99
N ALA A 232 14.98 13.77 2.58
CA ALA A 232 15.26 13.99 1.16
C ALA A 232 16.57 13.30 0.75
N PRO A 233 16.68 12.74 -0.46
CA PRO A 233 17.96 12.39 -1.06
C PRO A 233 18.87 13.63 -1.13
N ASP A 234 20.15 13.48 -0.80
CA ASP A 234 21.10 14.61 -0.77
C ASP A 234 21.10 15.42 -2.07
N ALA A 235 20.93 14.76 -3.20
CA ALA A 235 20.84 15.42 -4.51
C ALA A 235 19.62 16.39 -4.64
N PHE A 236 18.61 16.25 -3.79
CA PHE A 236 17.38 17.04 -3.83
C PHE A 236 17.31 18.11 -2.75
N VAL A 237 18.14 18.01 -1.71
CA VAL A 237 18.19 18.98 -0.61
C VAL A 237 18.30 20.42 -1.12
N PRO A 238 19.20 20.76 -2.08
CA PRO A 238 19.29 22.14 -2.57
C PRO A 238 17.99 22.66 -3.20
N ALA A 239 17.23 21.82 -3.87
CA ALA A 239 15.95 22.24 -4.48
C ALA A 239 14.87 22.50 -3.41
N TYR A 240 14.80 21.67 -2.38
CA TYR A 240 13.90 21.91 -1.25
C TYR A 240 14.28 23.18 -0.47
N VAL A 241 15.57 23.37 -0.18
CA VAL A 241 16.06 24.58 0.50
C VAL A 241 15.75 25.84 -0.32
N ALA A 242 15.95 25.79 -1.64
CA ALA A 242 15.58 26.90 -2.53
C ALA A 242 14.07 27.20 -2.56
N ALA A 243 13.24 26.21 -2.21
CA ALA A 243 11.79 26.36 -2.10
C ALA A 243 11.31 26.77 -0.69
N GLY A 244 12.21 27.09 0.25
CA GLY A 244 11.87 27.54 1.60
C GLY A 244 11.87 26.45 2.68
N PHE A 245 12.33 25.22 2.37
CA PHE A 245 12.51 24.19 3.39
C PHE A 245 13.77 24.40 4.21
N HIS A 246 13.73 24.01 5.47
CA HIS A 246 14.85 24.07 6.40
C HIS A 246 15.34 22.66 6.73
N GLU A 247 16.65 22.51 6.87
CA GLU A 247 17.26 21.32 7.47
C GLU A 247 16.99 21.32 8.98
N ILE A 248 16.17 20.38 9.47
CA ILE A 248 15.78 20.33 10.88
C ILE A 248 16.58 19.32 11.69
N ALA A 249 17.04 18.24 11.06
CA ALA A 249 17.90 17.22 11.67
C ALA A 249 18.59 16.38 10.59
N ARG A 250 19.45 15.45 11.04
CA ARG A 250 19.99 14.37 10.22
C ARG A 250 19.55 13.03 10.78
N VAL A 251 19.38 12.03 9.91
CA VAL A 251 18.99 10.68 10.26
C VAL A 251 19.97 9.69 9.68
N SER A 252 20.49 8.81 10.55
CA SER A 252 21.29 7.66 10.17
C SER A 252 20.45 6.39 10.29
N THR A 253 20.48 5.54 9.28
CA THR A 253 19.82 4.25 9.31
C THR A 253 20.83 3.17 9.70
N TYR A 254 20.60 2.50 10.81
CA TYR A 254 21.39 1.36 11.26
C TYR A 254 20.74 0.06 10.80
N ARG A 255 21.52 -0.83 10.17
CA ARG A 255 21.03 -2.07 9.55
C ARG A 255 21.56 -3.30 10.25
N TRP A 256 20.68 -4.26 10.45
CA TRP A 256 21.01 -5.60 10.94
C TRP A 256 20.21 -6.64 10.17
N ALA A 257 20.81 -7.81 9.93
CA ALA A 257 20.12 -8.95 9.30
C ALA A 257 20.29 -10.21 10.17
N PRO A 258 19.27 -11.07 10.22
CA PRO A 258 19.37 -12.35 10.90
C PRO A 258 20.53 -13.18 10.35
N PRO A 259 21.38 -13.80 11.19
CA PRO A 259 22.47 -14.64 10.71
C PRO A 259 21.93 -15.93 10.07
N GLY A 260 22.49 -16.31 8.93
CA GLY A 260 22.23 -17.59 8.27
C GLY A 260 20.97 -17.68 7.42
N GLU A 261 20.09 -16.70 7.45
CA GLU A 261 18.87 -16.68 6.65
C GLU A 261 18.93 -15.58 5.60
N PRO A 262 18.69 -15.87 4.32
CA PRO A 262 18.56 -14.82 3.32
C PRO A 262 17.30 -13.97 3.60
N ALA A 263 17.39 -12.68 3.41
CA ALA A 263 16.23 -11.82 3.42
C ALA A 263 15.18 -12.34 2.42
N ARG A 264 13.91 -12.33 2.80
CA ARG A 264 12.83 -12.72 1.90
C ARG A 264 12.80 -11.77 0.71
N GLU A 265 12.95 -12.30 -0.49
CA GLU A 265 13.05 -11.49 -1.71
C GLU A 265 11.75 -10.76 -2.06
N ARG A 266 10.58 -11.26 -1.55
CA ARG A 266 9.28 -10.74 -1.96
C ARG A 266 8.36 -10.52 -0.75
N PRO A 267 7.62 -9.39 -0.75
CA PRO A 267 6.61 -9.13 0.28
C PRO A 267 5.47 -10.17 0.22
N ALA A 268 4.77 -10.34 1.34
CA ALA A 268 3.63 -11.24 1.43
C ALA A 268 2.48 -10.84 0.49
N LYS A 269 2.39 -9.56 0.15
CA LYS A 269 1.48 -9.00 -0.87
C LYS A 269 2.27 -8.15 -1.84
N GLN A 270 1.92 -8.22 -3.11
CA GLN A 270 2.55 -7.44 -4.17
C GLN A 270 1.54 -7.12 -5.27
N LEU A 271 1.60 -5.90 -5.78
CA LEU A 271 0.88 -5.55 -7.01
C LEU A 271 1.51 -6.26 -8.20
N LEU A 272 0.68 -6.70 -9.13
CA LEU A 272 1.14 -7.27 -10.38
C LEU A 272 1.61 -6.16 -11.32
N SER A 273 2.66 -6.44 -12.07
CA SER A 273 2.93 -5.67 -13.28
C SER A 273 1.87 -5.97 -14.35
N GLU A 274 1.65 -5.04 -15.27
CA GLU A 274 0.70 -5.24 -16.36
C GLU A 274 0.95 -6.53 -17.17
N PRO A 275 2.19 -6.87 -17.58
CA PRO A 275 2.46 -8.13 -18.25
C PRO A 275 2.13 -9.39 -17.42
N GLU A 276 2.40 -9.36 -16.11
CA GLU A 276 2.10 -10.47 -15.20
C GLU A 276 0.58 -10.63 -15.01
N HIS A 277 -0.14 -9.51 -14.87
CA HIS A 277 -1.60 -9.49 -14.81
C HIS A 277 -2.21 -10.10 -16.07
N ASP A 278 -1.78 -9.63 -17.25
CA ASP A 278 -2.29 -10.09 -18.55
C ASP A 278 -1.99 -11.57 -18.79
N GLU A 279 -0.83 -12.06 -18.38
CA GLU A 279 -0.47 -13.47 -18.53
C GLU A 279 -1.41 -14.37 -17.71
N ILE A 280 -1.61 -14.06 -16.43
CA ILE A 280 -2.50 -14.85 -15.56
C ILE A 280 -3.93 -14.73 -16.02
N TRP A 281 -4.36 -13.54 -16.44
CA TRP A 281 -5.71 -13.33 -16.93
C TRP A 281 -6.01 -14.15 -18.16
N LYS A 282 -5.13 -14.13 -19.18
CA LYS A 282 -5.27 -14.97 -20.39
C LYS A 282 -5.31 -16.46 -20.08
N ARG A 283 -4.53 -16.92 -19.11
CA ARG A 283 -4.59 -18.32 -18.68
C ARG A 283 -5.92 -18.65 -18.02
N PHE A 284 -6.45 -17.75 -17.19
CA PHE A 284 -7.76 -17.91 -16.56
C PHE A 284 -8.87 -17.95 -17.62
N GLU A 285 -8.90 -17.02 -18.55
CA GLU A 285 -9.86 -16.97 -19.66
C GLU A 285 -9.83 -18.26 -20.48
N ALA A 286 -8.65 -18.74 -20.83
CA ALA A 286 -8.50 -19.97 -21.62
C ALA A 286 -8.95 -21.22 -20.87
N GLN A 287 -8.70 -21.32 -19.55
CA GLN A 287 -9.07 -22.50 -18.76
C GLN A 287 -10.55 -22.54 -18.42
N PHE A 288 -11.17 -21.39 -18.19
CA PHE A 288 -12.54 -21.28 -17.71
C PHE A 288 -13.53 -20.81 -18.79
N ASP A 289 -13.10 -20.74 -20.04
CA ASP A 289 -13.90 -20.35 -21.22
C ASP A 289 -14.73 -19.07 -20.98
N VAL A 290 -14.06 -18.04 -20.53
CA VAL A 290 -14.69 -16.78 -20.18
C VAL A 290 -13.97 -15.61 -20.87
N THR A 291 -14.76 -14.66 -21.39
CA THR A 291 -14.28 -13.36 -21.88
C THR A 291 -15.12 -12.26 -21.24
N TYR A 292 -14.74 -11.01 -21.43
CA TYR A 292 -15.53 -9.88 -20.91
C TYR A 292 -17.00 -9.92 -21.41
N GLU A 293 -17.21 -10.29 -22.67
CA GLU A 293 -18.55 -10.37 -23.27
C GLU A 293 -19.38 -11.55 -22.75
N THR A 294 -18.72 -12.60 -22.22
CA THR A 294 -19.40 -13.81 -21.75
C THR A 294 -19.44 -13.94 -20.23
N ALA A 295 -18.70 -13.10 -19.50
CA ALA A 295 -18.56 -13.19 -18.05
C ALA A 295 -19.89 -13.00 -17.28
N ASP A 296 -20.88 -12.34 -17.86
CA ASP A 296 -22.23 -12.27 -17.32
C ASP A 296 -22.90 -13.64 -17.14
N ARG A 297 -22.53 -14.62 -17.96
CA ARG A 297 -23.00 -16.01 -17.89
C ARG A 297 -22.21 -16.87 -16.90
N GLY A 298 -21.17 -16.30 -16.26
CA GLY A 298 -20.25 -17.02 -15.39
C GLY A 298 -19.09 -17.65 -16.15
N ILE A 299 -18.36 -18.51 -15.47
CA ILE A 299 -17.22 -19.28 -16.00
C ILE A 299 -17.67 -20.70 -16.38
N ALA A 300 -16.90 -21.40 -17.18
CA ALA A 300 -17.03 -22.84 -17.31
C ALA A 300 -16.64 -23.50 -15.99
N GLU A 301 -17.64 -23.78 -15.16
CA GLU A 301 -17.44 -24.27 -13.80
C GLU A 301 -16.87 -25.71 -13.81
N PRO A 302 -15.73 -25.95 -13.11
CA PRO A 302 -15.16 -27.29 -12.99
C PRO A 302 -16.10 -28.24 -12.19
N PRO A 303 -15.92 -29.57 -12.28
CA PRO A 303 -16.74 -30.53 -11.52
C PRO A 303 -16.72 -30.30 -10.01
N ALA A 304 -15.56 -29.89 -9.45
CA ALA A 304 -15.43 -29.51 -8.05
C ALA A 304 -15.67 -28.00 -7.92
N SER A 305 -16.91 -27.56 -8.09
CA SER A 305 -17.35 -26.18 -7.90
C SER A 305 -18.73 -26.08 -7.27
N ALA A 306 -19.01 -24.96 -6.62
CA ALA A 306 -20.34 -24.56 -6.19
C ALA A 306 -20.49 -23.05 -6.34
N THR A 307 -21.70 -22.62 -6.71
CA THR A 307 -22.03 -21.20 -6.92
C THR A 307 -23.21 -20.81 -6.07
N TRP A 308 -23.02 -19.79 -5.23
CA TRP A 308 -24.05 -19.24 -4.34
C TRP A 308 -24.57 -17.92 -4.87
N HIS A 309 -25.84 -17.63 -4.55
CA HIS A 309 -26.49 -16.37 -4.86
C HIS A 309 -26.25 -15.34 -3.76
N LEU A 310 -25.91 -14.11 -4.14
CA LEU A 310 -25.61 -13.00 -3.23
C LEU A 310 -26.63 -11.84 -3.36
N TYR A 311 -27.87 -12.13 -3.73
CA TYR A 311 -28.88 -11.12 -4.09
C TYR A 311 -29.20 -10.09 -2.98
N THR A 312 -28.91 -10.42 -1.72
CA THR A 312 -29.10 -9.50 -0.58
C THR A 312 -27.96 -8.51 -0.42
N ILE A 313 -26.82 -8.78 -1.04
CA ILE A 313 -25.63 -7.95 -0.94
C ILE A 313 -25.65 -6.91 -2.07
N VAL A 314 -26.11 -5.72 -1.73
CA VAL A 314 -26.25 -4.60 -2.68
C VAL A 314 -25.19 -3.49 -2.48
N ARG A 315 -24.39 -3.59 -1.42
CA ARG A 315 -23.35 -2.61 -1.06
C ARG A 315 -22.08 -3.32 -0.68
N GLN A 316 -20.94 -2.68 -0.97
CA GLN A 316 -19.61 -3.23 -0.65
C GLN A 316 -19.30 -3.29 0.85
N ASP A 317 -19.95 -2.45 1.65
CA ASP A 317 -19.82 -2.40 3.11
C ASP A 317 -20.89 -3.25 3.85
N ASP A 318 -21.53 -4.19 3.16
CA ASP A 318 -22.50 -5.09 3.75
C ASP A 318 -21.84 -6.04 4.76
N PRO A 319 -22.32 -6.15 6.01
CA PRO A 319 -21.77 -7.08 6.99
C PRO A 319 -21.78 -8.55 6.52
N LEU A 320 -22.80 -8.95 5.75
CA LEU A 320 -22.89 -10.31 5.21
C LEU A 320 -21.74 -10.59 4.23
N LEU A 321 -21.34 -9.59 3.42
CA LEU A 321 -20.18 -9.71 2.54
C LEU A 321 -18.89 -9.93 3.33
N ALA A 322 -18.72 -9.23 4.45
CA ALA A 322 -17.55 -9.42 5.30
C ALA A 322 -17.48 -10.84 5.89
N GLU A 323 -18.60 -11.46 6.20
CA GLU A 323 -18.66 -12.86 6.64
C GLU A 323 -18.33 -13.83 5.51
N VAL A 324 -18.85 -13.61 4.31
CA VAL A 324 -18.50 -14.38 3.10
C VAL A 324 -17.00 -14.31 2.84
N GLU A 325 -16.42 -13.12 2.88
CA GLU A 325 -14.99 -12.91 2.67
C GLU A 325 -14.14 -13.60 3.74
N ALA A 326 -14.58 -13.58 5.00
CA ALA A 326 -13.88 -14.26 6.09
C ALA A 326 -13.89 -15.79 5.90
N ILE A 327 -14.99 -16.38 5.44
CA ILE A 327 -15.10 -17.81 5.15
C ILE A 327 -14.15 -18.17 3.98
N VAL A 328 -14.22 -17.43 2.89
CA VAL A 328 -13.37 -17.67 1.70
C VAL A 328 -11.90 -17.52 2.07
N ALA A 329 -11.52 -16.48 2.81
CA ALA A 329 -10.14 -16.26 3.24
C ALA A 329 -9.60 -17.40 4.10
N ARG A 330 -10.40 -17.89 5.06
CA ARG A 330 -10.02 -19.07 5.86
C ARG A 330 -9.83 -20.31 5.00
N GLY A 331 -10.76 -20.56 4.07
CA GLY A 331 -10.68 -21.69 3.16
C GLY A 331 -9.45 -21.65 2.27
N LEU A 332 -9.19 -20.52 1.63
CA LEU A 332 -8.01 -20.33 0.75
C LEU A 332 -6.70 -20.52 1.52
N ARG A 333 -6.62 -20.04 2.75
CA ARG A 333 -5.43 -20.27 3.60
C ARG A 333 -5.27 -21.72 4.02
N ALA A 334 -6.36 -22.38 4.41
CA ALA A 334 -6.34 -23.78 4.83
C ALA A 334 -5.97 -24.74 3.69
N SER A 335 -6.35 -24.41 2.45
CA SER A 335 -6.09 -25.18 1.23
C SER A 335 -4.76 -24.84 0.56
N ALA A 336 -4.06 -23.79 1.05
CA ALA A 336 -2.81 -23.36 0.46
C ALA A 336 -1.66 -24.29 0.81
N ARG A 337 -0.88 -24.68 -0.18
CA ARG A 337 0.34 -25.48 -0.05
C ARG A 337 1.54 -24.55 0.23
N PRO A 338 2.61 -25.06 0.85
CA PRO A 338 3.85 -24.28 0.95
C PRO A 338 4.32 -23.80 -0.43
N GLY A 339 4.55 -22.50 -0.58
CA GLY A 339 4.98 -21.90 -1.84
C GLY A 339 3.86 -21.48 -2.79
N ASP A 340 2.61 -21.79 -2.48
CA ASP A 340 1.47 -21.31 -3.28
C ASP A 340 1.39 -19.80 -3.31
N ARG A 341 0.92 -19.31 -4.43
CA ARG A 341 0.61 -17.90 -4.64
C ARG A 341 -0.84 -17.77 -5.08
N LEU A 342 -1.51 -16.82 -4.51
CA LEU A 342 -2.89 -16.48 -4.86
C LEU A 342 -2.86 -15.17 -5.64
N TYR A 343 -3.45 -15.19 -6.82
CA TYR A 343 -3.67 -14.00 -7.63
C TYR A 343 -5.08 -13.49 -7.42
N ARG A 344 -5.21 -12.19 -7.18
CA ARG A 344 -6.47 -11.48 -7.26
C ARG A 344 -6.46 -10.63 -8.51
N LEU A 345 -7.41 -10.84 -9.38
CA LEU A 345 -7.53 -10.17 -10.67
C LEU A 345 -8.84 -9.40 -10.73
N LYS A 346 -8.79 -8.22 -11.30
CA LYS A 346 -9.93 -7.42 -11.69
C LYS A 346 -9.84 -7.14 -13.18
N TRP A 347 -10.99 -6.95 -13.86
CA TRP A 347 -10.98 -6.88 -15.32
C TRP A 347 -10.18 -5.71 -15.89
N TYR A 348 -10.33 -4.51 -15.30
CA TYR A 348 -9.74 -3.29 -15.85
C TYR A 348 -8.64 -2.66 -15.00
N ILE A 349 -8.32 -3.25 -13.88
CA ILE A 349 -7.43 -2.62 -12.91
C ILE A 349 -6.39 -3.63 -12.45
N SER A 350 -5.23 -3.14 -12.06
CA SER A 350 -4.12 -3.91 -11.52
C SER A 350 -4.56 -5.04 -10.59
N GLY A 351 -4.05 -6.21 -10.82
CA GLY A 351 -4.18 -7.36 -9.95
C GLY A 351 -3.15 -7.35 -8.81
N SER A 352 -3.26 -8.32 -7.93
CA SER A 352 -2.30 -8.52 -6.86
C SER A 352 -1.97 -9.98 -6.66
N ARG A 353 -0.74 -10.23 -6.20
CA ARG A 353 -0.28 -11.54 -5.77
C ARG A 353 -0.12 -11.57 -4.26
N ILE A 354 -0.60 -12.62 -3.64
CA ILE A 354 -0.61 -12.83 -2.19
C ILE A 354 0.04 -14.18 -1.90
N ASP A 355 0.88 -14.25 -0.88
CA ASP A 355 1.31 -15.50 -0.27
C ASP A 355 0.32 -15.85 0.86
N PRO A 356 -0.60 -16.81 0.65
CA PRO A 356 -1.67 -17.11 1.60
C PRO A 356 -1.15 -17.64 2.94
N ASN A 357 0.08 -18.15 2.99
CA ASN A 357 0.71 -18.63 4.22
C ASN A 357 1.30 -17.50 5.08
N ARG A 358 1.40 -16.28 4.53
CA ARG A 358 2.01 -15.11 5.18
C ARG A 358 1.04 -13.95 5.40
N VAL A 359 -0.26 -14.17 5.20
CA VAL A 359 -1.30 -13.13 5.30
C VAL A 359 -2.47 -13.62 6.14
N GLY A 360 -3.04 -12.75 6.95
CA GLY A 360 -4.25 -13.01 7.74
C GLY A 360 -4.05 -13.85 9.01
N GLY A 361 -2.81 -14.17 9.39
CA GLY A 361 -2.47 -14.81 10.66
C GLY A 361 -2.07 -13.80 11.75
N PRO A 362 -1.84 -14.28 12.97
CA PRO A 362 -1.31 -13.44 14.04
C PRO A 362 0.02 -12.80 13.65
N GLY A 363 0.11 -11.46 13.79
CA GLY A 363 1.31 -10.70 13.42
C GLY A 363 1.64 -10.71 11.92
N GLN A 364 0.70 -11.09 11.06
CA GLN A 364 0.83 -11.04 9.61
C GLN A 364 -0.01 -9.87 9.06
N PRO A 365 0.29 -9.41 7.82
CA PRO A 365 -0.56 -8.45 7.13
C PRO A 365 -2.02 -8.92 7.09
N PRO A 366 -3.01 -8.01 7.18
CA PRO A 366 -4.41 -8.40 7.08
C PRO A 366 -4.71 -9.01 5.70
N TRP A 367 -5.64 -9.96 5.68
CA TRP A 367 -6.21 -10.44 4.44
C TRP A 367 -7.08 -9.34 3.85
N SER A 368 -6.60 -8.67 2.82
CA SER A 368 -7.33 -7.61 2.12
C SER A 368 -7.61 -8.05 0.69
N SER A 369 -8.46 -9.04 0.55
CA SER A 369 -8.86 -9.55 -0.75
C SER A 369 -10.37 -9.67 -0.75
N TYR A 370 -11.02 -9.21 -1.81
CA TYR A 370 -12.45 -9.32 -1.98
C TYR A 370 -12.76 -10.56 -2.79
N ALA A 371 -13.66 -11.41 -2.30
CA ALA A 371 -14.19 -12.54 -3.04
C ALA A 371 -15.30 -12.11 -4.02
N TYR A 372 -15.95 -10.97 -3.73
CA TYR A 372 -17.02 -10.40 -4.53
C TYR A 372 -16.97 -8.86 -4.49
N LEU A 373 -17.29 -8.25 -5.62
CA LEU A 373 -17.49 -6.81 -5.77
C LEU A 373 -18.88 -6.56 -6.37
N VAL A 374 -19.56 -5.52 -5.87
CA VAL A 374 -20.95 -5.22 -6.29
C VAL A 374 -21.06 -4.59 -7.68
N ASP A 375 -19.94 -4.17 -8.26
CA ASP A 375 -19.88 -3.42 -9.54
C ASP A 375 -18.82 -3.93 -10.51
N GLU A 376 -18.09 -5.01 -10.14
CA GLU A 376 -17.00 -5.51 -10.97
C GLU A 376 -16.83 -7.04 -10.81
N TYR A 377 -16.30 -7.69 -11.86
CA TYR A 377 -15.85 -9.08 -11.77
C TYR A 377 -14.55 -9.16 -10.98
N VAL A 378 -14.45 -10.14 -10.12
CA VAL A 378 -13.24 -10.41 -9.35
C VAL A 378 -12.90 -11.89 -9.34
N VAL A 379 -11.64 -12.20 -9.57
CA VAL A 379 -11.09 -13.55 -9.49
C VAL A 379 -10.07 -13.61 -8.36
N GLN A 380 -10.15 -14.67 -7.57
CA GLN A 380 -9.05 -15.09 -6.70
C GLN A 380 -8.66 -16.50 -7.14
N VAL A 381 -7.41 -16.71 -7.51
CA VAL A 381 -7.01 -18.01 -8.09
C VAL A 381 -5.54 -18.31 -7.76
N THR A 382 -5.24 -19.59 -7.51
CA THR A 382 -3.86 -20.06 -7.39
C THR A 382 -3.11 -19.97 -8.72
N GLU A 383 -1.78 -19.87 -8.67
CA GLU A 383 -0.94 -19.77 -9.87
C GLU A 383 -1.14 -20.91 -10.86
N ASP A 384 -1.42 -22.12 -10.37
CA ASP A 384 -1.74 -23.31 -11.18
C ASP A 384 -3.23 -23.41 -11.55
N LEU A 385 -4.04 -22.42 -11.19
CA LEU A 385 -5.49 -22.34 -11.46
C LEU A 385 -6.33 -23.53 -10.88
N ARG A 386 -5.78 -24.29 -9.92
CA ARG A 386 -6.46 -25.49 -9.37
C ARG A 386 -7.63 -25.15 -8.46
N MET A 387 -7.57 -24.00 -7.79
CA MET A 387 -8.62 -23.56 -6.87
C MET A 387 -8.75 -22.05 -6.89
N GLY A 388 -9.94 -21.57 -6.57
CA GLY A 388 -10.19 -20.13 -6.50
C GLY A 388 -11.64 -19.75 -6.39
N THR A 389 -11.92 -18.47 -6.63
CA THR A 389 -13.26 -17.90 -6.65
C THR A 389 -13.45 -17.01 -7.88
N PHE A 390 -14.70 -16.94 -8.34
CA PHE A 390 -15.15 -15.99 -9.35
C PHE A 390 -16.39 -15.26 -8.83
N GLY A 391 -16.24 -13.97 -8.54
CA GLY A 391 -17.32 -13.08 -8.17
C GLY A 391 -17.95 -12.45 -9.42
N ASN A 392 -19.22 -12.75 -9.65
CA ASN A 392 -20.00 -12.23 -10.77
C ASN A 392 -21.05 -11.23 -10.29
N TRP A 393 -20.77 -9.96 -10.44
CA TRP A 393 -21.66 -8.90 -9.99
C TRP A 393 -22.98 -8.83 -10.78
N ARG A 394 -22.97 -9.22 -12.08
CA ARG A 394 -24.18 -9.20 -12.92
C ARG A 394 -25.16 -10.30 -12.57
N GLU A 395 -24.67 -11.48 -12.21
CA GLU A 395 -25.50 -12.57 -11.71
C GLU A 395 -25.75 -12.45 -10.19
N SER A 396 -25.07 -11.52 -9.50
CA SER A 396 -25.01 -11.46 -8.04
C SER A 396 -24.63 -12.83 -7.46
N SER A 397 -23.54 -13.40 -7.90
CA SER A 397 -23.12 -14.75 -7.53
C SER A 397 -21.63 -14.84 -7.19
N LEU A 398 -21.31 -15.87 -6.38
CA LEU A 398 -19.96 -16.27 -6.04
C LEU A 398 -19.78 -17.73 -6.40
N CYS A 399 -18.96 -18.01 -7.38
CA CYS A 399 -18.48 -19.36 -7.69
C CYS A 399 -17.19 -19.63 -6.90
N VAL A 400 -17.13 -20.76 -6.22
CA VAL A 400 -15.93 -21.30 -5.58
C VAL A 400 -15.59 -22.62 -6.26
N PHE A 401 -14.33 -22.83 -6.60
CA PHE A 401 -13.88 -24.04 -7.28
C PHE A 401 -12.56 -24.58 -6.69
N GLY A 402 -12.37 -25.88 -6.88
CA GLY A 402 -11.24 -26.65 -6.31
C GLY A 402 -11.69 -27.50 -5.12
N GLU A 403 -11.40 -28.82 -5.19
CA GLU A 403 -11.88 -29.80 -4.21
C GLU A 403 -11.41 -29.45 -2.79
N GLU A 404 -10.13 -29.08 -2.63
CA GLU A 404 -9.55 -28.71 -1.35
C GLU A 404 -10.23 -27.47 -0.76
N LEU A 405 -10.51 -26.44 -1.58
CA LEU A 405 -11.16 -25.22 -1.12
C LEU A 405 -12.62 -25.45 -0.75
N LEU A 406 -13.36 -26.16 -1.59
CA LEU A 406 -14.77 -26.49 -1.32
C LEU A 406 -14.93 -27.24 0.01
N ALA A 407 -14.06 -28.19 0.31
CA ALA A 407 -14.10 -28.93 1.58
C ALA A 407 -14.04 -28.02 2.82
N HIS A 408 -13.47 -26.83 2.69
CA HIS A 408 -13.36 -25.88 3.79
C HIS A 408 -14.45 -24.82 3.84
N VAL A 409 -15.19 -24.57 2.74
CA VAL A 409 -16.10 -23.41 2.69
C VAL A 409 -17.55 -23.77 2.36
N ASP A 410 -17.82 -24.94 1.79
CA ASP A 410 -19.14 -25.30 1.27
C ASP A 410 -20.25 -25.25 2.33
N GLU A 411 -20.03 -25.88 3.50
CA GLU A 411 -21.00 -25.91 4.59
C GLU A 411 -21.25 -24.50 5.14
N ASP A 412 -20.18 -23.76 5.44
CA ASP A 412 -20.28 -22.42 6.02
C ASP A 412 -20.99 -21.45 5.05
N LEU A 413 -20.61 -21.43 3.77
CA LEU A 413 -21.25 -20.59 2.75
C LEU A 413 -22.71 -20.98 2.51
N THR A 414 -23.01 -22.29 2.50
CA THR A 414 -24.38 -22.77 2.32
C THR A 414 -25.27 -22.39 3.52
N ASN A 415 -24.75 -22.50 4.73
CA ASN A 415 -25.47 -22.09 5.94
C ASN A 415 -25.68 -20.56 5.97
N LEU A 416 -24.70 -19.78 5.54
CA LEU A 416 -24.76 -18.33 5.55
C LEU A 416 -25.67 -17.76 4.45
N LEU A 417 -25.55 -18.26 3.23
CA LEU A 417 -26.21 -17.71 2.03
C LEU A 417 -27.49 -18.44 1.64
N GLY A 418 -27.63 -19.70 2.03
CA GLY A 418 -28.82 -20.53 1.84
C GLY A 418 -29.08 -20.99 0.40
N THR A 419 -28.81 -20.14 -0.59
CA THR A 419 -29.17 -20.43 -2.00
C THR A 419 -27.97 -20.83 -2.83
N VAL A 420 -27.90 -22.13 -3.16
CA VAL A 420 -26.93 -22.67 -4.11
C VAL A 420 -27.54 -22.67 -5.51
N LEU A 421 -26.93 -21.96 -6.45
CA LEU A 421 -27.38 -21.91 -7.85
C LEU A 421 -26.92 -23.11 -8.65
N ARG A 422 -25.68 -23.50 -8.51
CA ARG A 422 -25.04 -24.56 -9.29
C ARG A 422 -24.06 -25.37 -8.44
N ARG A 423 -23.90 -26.65 -8.83
CA ARG A 423 -22.81 -27.53 -8.35
C ARG A 423 -22.19 -28.24 -9.56
N GLY A 424 -20.86 -28.13 -9.71
CA GLY A 424 -20.14 -28.67 -10.88
C GLY A 424 -20.71 -28.13 -12.19
N GLY A 425 -21.10 -26.89 -12.24
CA GLY A 425 -21.71 -26.24 -13.40
C GLY A 425 -23.17 -26.63 -13.67
N ARG A 426 -23.77 -27.51 -12.85
CA ARG A 426 -25.15 -27.96 -13.05
C ARG A 426 -26.09 -27.26 -12.08
N PRO A 427 -27.24 -26.69 -12.53
CA PRO A 427 -28.24 -26.09 -11.68
C PRO A 427 -28.69 -27.00 -10.56
N VAL A 428 -28.84 -26.48 -9.34
CA VAL A 428 -29.37 -27.18 -8.18
C VAL A 428 -30.83 -26.78 -8.00
N GLY A 429 -31.76 -27.71 -8.33
CA GLY A 429 -33.21 -27.50 -8.19
C GLY A 429 -33.84 -26.78 -9.38
N ASN A 430 -35.19 -26.68 -9.38
CA ASN A 430 -35.94 -25.92 -10.38
C ASN A 430 -35.81 -24.42 -10.04
N ILE A 431 -35.01 -23.70 -10.77
CA ILE A 431 -34.77 -22.24 -10.63
C ILE A 431 -36.06 -21.40 -10.85
N TRP A 432 -37.16 -22.02 -11.28
CA TRP A 432 -38.41 -21.36 -11.65
C TRP A 432 -39.49 -21.32 -10.56
N SER A 433 -39.16 -21.57 -9.30
CA SER A 433 -40.15 -21.52 -8.21
C SER A 433 -40.21 -20.18 -7.44
N PHE A 434 -39.52 -19.14 -7.87
CA PHE A 434 -39.74 -17.78 -7.40
C PHE A 434 -40.72 -17.09 -8.36
N GLY A 435 -42.01 -17.41 -8.21
CA GLY A 435 -43.12 -16.68 -8.81
C GLY A 435 -43.32 -15.32 -8.10
N PRO A 436 -44.16 -14.47 -8.70
CA PRO A 436 -44.19 -13.04 -8.54
C PRO A 436 -44.46 -12.52 -7.14
#